data_e8b204bd585b9f4761debd7371b37206
#
_entry.id   e8b204bd585b9f4761debd7371b37206
#
_cell.length_a   1.000
_cell.length_b   1.000
_cell.length_c   1.000
_cell.angle_alpha   90.00
_cell.angle_beta   90.00
_cell.angle_gamma   90.00
#
_symmetry.space_group_name_H-M   'P 1'
#
loop_
_entity.id
_entity.type
_entity.pdbx_description
1 polymer ?
#
loop_
_entity_poly.entity_id
_entity_poly.type
_entity_poly.pdbx_seq_one_letter_code
_entity_poly.pdbx_strand_id
1 'polypeptide(L)'
;MHFSFKLSNGLEPRSVPGMPGVDIEWVHRDPNGSVNLTASKTAANNMVQGYDIAFEPALVSRHTQGNAIDMTIRWTSTELTITDGTGNIVVIKTGAKDGSNIQLHKVGATYGVIKLVNDPPHWSNDGH
;
A
#
# COMPACT_ATOMS: atom_id res chain seq x y z
N MET A 1 -6.45 8.24 1.73
CA MET A 1 -6.88 7.21 2.71
C MET A 1 -6.63 7.61 4.17
N HIS A 2 -5.44 8.09 4.56
CA HIS A 2 -5.15 8.51 5.93
C HIS A 2 -6.20 9.51 6.50
N PHE A 3 -6.44 10.60 5.80
CA PHE A 3 -7.43 11.59 6.28
C PHE A 3 -8.87 11.10 6.21
N SER A 4 -9.23 10.21 5.27
CA SER A 4 -10.56 9.58 5.27
C SER A 4 -10.79 8.79 6.56
N PHE A 5 -9.79 7.99 6.98
CA PHE A 5 -9.86 7.24 8.23
C PHE A 5 -9.96 8.17 9.45
N LYS A 6 -9.15 9.23 9.52
CA LYS A 6 -9.20 10.20 10.62
C LYS A 6 -10.52 10.95 10.70
N LEU A 7 -11.07 11.40 9.57
CA LEU A 7 -12.36 12.07 9.50
C LEU A 7 -13.50 11.16 9.93
N SER A 8 -13.53 9.91 9.46
CA SER A 8 -14.54 8.94 9.91
C SER A 8 -14.50 8.70 11.41
N ASN A 9 -13.32 8.89 12.04
CA ASN A 9 -13.09 8.74 13.48
C ASN A 9 -13.13 10.09 14.25
N GLY A 10 -13.60 11.17 13.63
CA GLY A 10 -13.93 12.41 14.34
C GLY A 10 -12.95 13.57 14.17
N LEU A 11 -11.98 13.47 13.25
CA LEU A 11 -11.15 14.62 12.89
C LEU A 11 -12.05 15.74 12.33
N GLU A 12 -11.77 17.00 12.70
CA GLU A 12 -12.48 18.18 12.14
C GLU A 12 -12.10 18.36 10.65
N PRO A 13 -13.10 18.41 9.72
CA PRO A 13 -12.82 18.48 8.28
C PRO A 13 -11.95 19.67 7.85
N ARG A 14 -12.09 20.82 8.51
CA ARG A 14 -11.30 22.02 8.21
C ARG A 14 -9.83 21.90 8.62
N SER A 15 -9.49 20.93 9.47
CA SER A 15 -8.12 20.69 9.90
C SER A 15 -7.29 19.84 8.92
N VAL A 16 -7.92 19.29 7.88
CA VAL A 16 -7.22 18.51 6.86
C VAL A 16 -6.41 19.46 5.98
N PRO A 17 -5.09 19.31 5.91
CA PRO A 17 -4.26 20.17 5.07
C PRO A 17 -4.54 19.89 3.59
N GLY A 18 -4.53 20.96 2.77
CA GLY A 18 -4.50 20.81 1.31
C GLY A 18 -3.20 20.13 0.88
N MET A 19 -3.30 19.20 -0.06
CA MET A 19 -2.14 18.49 -0.61
C MET A 19 -2.09 18.68 -2.13
N PRO A 20 -0.95 19.12 -2.70
CA PRO A 20 -0.81 19.24 -4.14
C PRO A 20 -1.16 17.94 -4.88
N GLY A 21 -1.99 18.03 -5.90
CA GLY A 21 -2.42 16.87 -6.70
C GLY A 21 -3.51 16.01 -6.06
N VAL A 22 -4.03 16.39 -4.88
CA VAL A 22 -5.15 15.73 -4.21
C VAL A 22 -6.37 16.65 -4.27
N ASP A 23 -7.32 16.36 -5.17
CA ASP A 23 -8.57 17.09 -5.33
C ASP A 23 -9.71 16.31 -4.64
N ILE A 24 -9.76 16.42 -3.32
CA ILE A 24 -10.80 15.80 -2.49
C ILE A 24 -11.47 16.88 -1.65
N GLU A 25 -12.81 16.99 -1.78
CA GLU A 25 -13.61 17.86 -0.92
C GLU A 25 -13.83 17.21 0.46
N TRP A 26 -13.08 17.69 1.44
CA TRP A 26 -13.19 17.22 2.83
C TRP A 26 -14.29 17.92 3.62
N VAL A 27 -14.64 19.16 3.23
CA VAL A 27 -15.55 20.05 3.95
C VAL A 27 -16.87 20.15 3.20
N HIS A 28 -17.78 19.21 3.42
CA HIS A 28 -19.13 19.30 2.88
C HIS A 28 -19.91 20.42 3.58
N ARG A 29 -20.79 21.11 2.84
CA ARG A 29 -21.57 22.25 3.34
C ARG A 29 -23.04 22.08 3.06
N ASP A 30 -23.84 22.68 3.92
CA ASP A 30 -25.28 22.86 3.69
C ASP A 30 -25.54 23.95 2.64
N PRO A 31 -26.77 24.02 2.08
CA PRO A 31 -27.13 25.06 1.10
C PRO A 31 -26.93 26.51 1.60
N ASN A 32 -26.93 26.72 2.92
CA ASN A 32 -26.67 28.02 3.54
C ASN A 32 -25.16 28.33 3.73
N GLY A 33 -24.27 27.42 3.26
CA GLY A 33 -22.81 27.56 3.38
C GLY A 33 -22.20 27.10 4.69
N SER A 34 -23.00 26.68 5.67
CA SER A 34 -22.50 26.13 6.95
C SER A 34 -21.85 24.77 6.74
N VAL A 35 -20.80 24.47 7.51
CA VAL A 35 -20.16 23.14 7.46
C VAL A 35 -21.12 22.07 7.95
N ASN A 36 -21.33 21.07 7.12
CA ASN A 36 -22.08 19.87 7.46
C ASN A 36 -21.13 18.76 7.91
N LEU A 37 -20.90 18.68 9.22
CA LEU A 37 -19.99 17.68 9.81
C LEU A 37 -20.46 16.24 9.55
N THR A 38 -21.78 16.01 9.56
CA THR A 38 -22.36 14.69 9.30
C THR A 38 -22.08 14.25 7.86
N ALA A 39 -22.33 15.12 6.88
CA ALA A 39 -22.07 14.84 5.48
C ALA A 39 -20.58 14.59 5.22
N SER A 40 -19.69 15.42 5.79
CA SER A 40 -18.24 15.27 5.70
C SER A 40 -17.77 13.92 6.26
N LYS A 41 -18.26 13.57 7.46
CA LYS A 41 -17.95 12.28 8.09
C LYS A 41 -18.49 11.09 7.31
N THR A 42 -19.71 11.18 6.78
CA THR A 42 -20.33 10.13 5.98
C THR A 42 -19.52 9.89 4.68
N ALA A 43 -19.14 10.96 3.98
CA ALA A 43 -18.33 10.86 2.77
C ALA A 43 -16.96 10.19 3.05
N ALA A 44 -16.29 10.59 4.14
CA ALA A 44 -15.04 9.98 4.57
C ALA A 44 -15.19 8.49 4.92
N ASN A 45 -16.28 8.14 5.62
CA ASN A 45 -16.58 6.75 5.98
C ASN A 45 -16.88 5.88 4.75
N ASN A 46 -17.57 6.41 3.75
CA ASN A 46 -17.80 5.71 2.48
C ASN A 46 -16.48 5.39 1.77
N MET A 47 -15.49 6.28 1.84
CA MET A 47 -14.15 6.00 1.33
C MET A 47 -13.46 4.89 2.12
N VAL A 48 -13.54 4.93 3.47
CA VAL A 48 -12.96 3.89 4.34
C VAL A 48 -13.54 2.52 4.02
N GLN A 49 -14.86 2.43 3.87
CA GLN A 49 -15.55 1.19 3.53
C GLN A 49 -15.30 0.75 2.08
N GLY A 50 -15.33 1.67 1.13
CA GLY A 50 -15.14 1.37 -0.29
C GLY A 50 -13.74 0.83 -0.62
N TYR A 51 -12.74 1.14 0.21
CA TYR A 51 -11.37 0.66 0.09
C TYR A 51 -10.97 -0.37 1.16
N ASP A 52 -11.94 -0.87 1.93
CA ASP A 52 -11.76 -1.88 2.98
C ASP A 52 -10.63 -1.55 3.97
N ILE A 53 -10.62 -0.29 4.46
CA ILE A 53 -9.56 0.21 5.34
C ILE A 53 -9.84 -0.20 6.78
N ALA A 54 -9.22 -1.28 7.25
CA ALA A 54 -9.38 -1.80 8.61
C ALA A 54 -8.58 -1.01 9.66
N PHE A 55 -7.45 -0.42 9.29
CA PHE A 55 -6.55 0.31 10.19
C PHE A 55 -6.16 1.67 9.60
N GLU A 56 -5.71 2.60 10.46
CA GLU A 56 -5.24 3.90 9.99
C GLU A 56 -4.08 3.77 9.01
N PRO A 57 -4.24 4.16 7.71
CA PRO A 57 -3.15 4.12 6.76
C PRO A 57 -2.08 5.14 7.11
N ALA A 58 -0.82 4.80 6.95
CA ALA A 58 0.26 5.75 7.11
C ALA A 58 0.14 6.91 6.09
N LEU A 59 0.37 8.15 6.54
CA LEU A 59 0.41 9.31 5.63
C LEU A 59 1.65 9.25 4.72
N VAL A 60 2.75 8.77 5.26
CA VAL A 60 4.01 8.54 4.54
C VAL A 60 4.37 7.08 4.70
N SER A 61 4.59 6.40 3.60
CA SER A 61 5.00 4.98 3.56
C SER A 61 5.99 4.77 2.41
N ARG A 62 6.65 3.63 2.35
CA ARG A 62 7.52 3.27 1.23
C ARG A 62 6.77 3.28 -0.11
N HIS A 63 5.48 2.88 -0.13
CA HIS A 63 4.62 2.97 -1.31
C HIS A 63 4.43 4.42 -1.79
N THR A 64 4.11 5.35 -0.88
CA THR A 64 3.91 6.77 -1.25
C THR A 64 5.20 7.46 -1.66
N GLN A 65 6.35 6.92 -1.26
CA GLN A 65 7.68 7.37 -1.68
C GLN A 65 8.16 6.72 -3.00
N GLY A 66 7.40 5.79 -3.56
CA GLY A 66 7.80 5.02 -4.75
C GLY A 66 8.89 3.96 -4.47
N ASN A 67 9.09 3.59 -3.20
CA ASN A 67 10.15 2.70 -2.74
C ASN A 67 9.64 1.32 -2.31
N ALA A 68 8.36 1.03 -2.51
CA ALA A 68 7.76 -0.28 -2.26
C ALA A 68 6.67 -0.60 -3.27
N ILE A 69 6.43 -1.89 -3.42
CA ILE A 69 5.37 -2.45 -4.26
C ILE A 69 4.78 -3.69 -3.60
N ASP A 70 3.46 -3.88 -3.72
CA ASP A 70 2.80 -5.11 -3.34
C ASP A 70 2.66 -6.00 -4.58
N MET A 71 3.19 -7.21 -4.51
CA MET A 71 3.19 -8.17 -5.62
C MET A 71 2.67 -9.53 -5.16
N THR A 72 1.70 -10.07 -5.88
CA THR A 72 1.32 -11.50 -5.79
C THR A 72 2.10 -12.28 -6.83
N ILE A 73 3.06 -13.09 -6.40
CA ILE A 73 3.91 -13.91 -7.25
C ILE A 73 3.51 -15.36 -7.10
N ARG A 74 3.29 -16.06 -8.22
CA ARG A 74 3.01 -17.51 -8.25
C ARG A 74 3.55 -18.13 -9.53
N TRP A 75 3.95 -19.41 -9.46
CA TRP A 75 4.27 -20.23 -10.63
C TRP A 75 3.81 -21.68 -10.44
N THR A 76 3.53 -22.36 -11.56
CA THR A 76 2.99 -23.74 -11.57
C THR A 76 4.02 -24.76 -12.04
N SER A 77 5.07 -24.32 -12.72
CA SER A 77 6.16 -25.20 -13.20
C SER A 77 6.88 -25.91 -12.05
N THR A 78 7.56 -27.01 -12.35
CA THR A 78 8.35 -27.77 -11.36
C THR A 78 9.54 -26.96 -10.87
N GLU A 79 10.07 -26.08 -11.70
CA GLU A 79 11.17 -25.18 -11.39
C GLU A 79 10.90 -23.78 -11.96
N LEU A 80 11.52 -22.76 -11.38
CA LEU A 80 11.53 -21.40 -11.87
C LEU A 80 12.96 -21.02 -12.23
N THR A 81 13.20 -20.73 -13.51
CA THR A 81 14.50 -20.23 -14.00
C THR A 81 14.40 -18.72 -14.17
N ILE A 82 15.22 -17.96 -13.46
CA ILE A 82 15.27 -16.49 -13.48
C ILE A 82 16.71 -16.02 -13.48
N THR A 83 16.94 -14.80 -13.97
CA THR A 83 18.25 -14.14 -13.89
C THR A 83 18.30 -13.26 -12.64
N ASP A 84 19.39 -13.27 -11.91
CA ASP A 84 19.61 -12.36 -10.79
C ASP A 84 20.16 -11.00 -11.26
N GLY A 85 20.23 -10.02 -10.34
CA GLY A 85 20.70 -8.67 -10.64
C GLY A 85 22.16 -8.55 -11.05
N THR A 86 22.94 -9.64 -10.94
CA THR A 86 24.34 -9.73 -11.39
C THR A 86 24.49 -10.44 -12.74
N GLY A 87 23.37 -10.89 -13.32
CA GLY A 87 23.31 -11.57 -14.62
C GLY A 87 23.46 -13.09 -14.56
N ASN A 88 23.50 -13.70 -13.35
CA ASN A 88 23.57 -15.15 -13.21
C ASN A 88 22.19 -15.79 -13.34
N ILE A 89 22.14 -16.99 -13.92
CA ILE A 89 20.93 -17.80 -13.98
C ILE A 89 20.76 -18.53 -12.64
N VAL A 90 19.60 -18.33 -12.02
CA VAL A 90 19.18 -19.02 -10.78
C VAL A 90 18.02 -19.94 -11.11
N VAL A 91 18.12 -21.21 -10.70
CA VAL A 91 17.05 -22.21 -10.87
C VAL A 91 16.49 -22.58 -9.51
N ILE A 92 15.26 -22.19 -9.24
CA ILE A 92 14.52 -22.47 -7.99
C ILE A 92 13.71 -23.76 -8.18
N LYS A 93 14.10 -24.84 -7.47
CA LYS A 93 13.49 -26.18 -7.56
C LYS A 93 12.72 -26.58 -6.33
N THR A 94 12.91 -25.89 -5.21
CA THR A 94 12.39 -26.29 -3.90
C THR A 94 11.73 -25.13 -3.17
N GLY A 95 10.92 -25.44 -2.16
CA GLY A 95 10.20 -24.47 -1.35
C GLY A 95 8.83 -24.09 -1.95
N ALA A 96 8.21 -23.06 -1.40
CA ALA A 96 6.93 -22.56 -1.88
C ALA A 96 7.03 -22.04 -3.32
N LYS A 97 5.97 -22.24 -4.11
CA LYS A 97 5.89 -21.74 -5.49
C LYS A 97 5.18 -20.39 -5.57
N ASP A 98 5.55 -19.50 -4.67
CA ASP A 98 4.95 -18.17 -4.53
C ASP A 98 5.95 -17.15 -3.96
N GLY A 99 5.47 -15.94 -3.68
CA GLY A 99 6.25 -14.84 -3.14
C GLY A 99 6.89 -15.10 -1.76
N SER A 100 6.57 -16.20 -1.07
CA SER A 100 7.20 -16.60 0.19
C SER A 100 8.49 -17.43 0.01
N ASN A 101 8.86 -17.76 -1.22
CA ASN A 101 10.05 -18.58 -1.49
C ASN A 101 11.36 -17.85 -1.13
N ILE A 102 12.14 -18.43 -0.24
CA ILE A 102 13.39 -17.82 0.27
C ILE A 102 14.44 -17.64 -0.82
N GLN A 103 14.50 -18.53 -1.81
CA GLN A 103 15.45 -18.37 -2.93
C GLN A 103 15.02 -17.20 -3.82
N LEU A 104 13.72 -17.00 -4.03
CA LEU A 104 13.19 -15.83 -4.73
C LEU A 104 13.51 -14.53 -3.98
N HIS A 105 13.44 -14.53 -2.64
CA HIS A 105 13.83 -13.36 -1.83
C HIS A 105 15.32 -12.99 -2.07
N LYS A 106 16.19 -13.98 -2.15
CA LYS A 106 17.63 -13.75 -2.45
C LYS A 106 17.82 -13.13 -3.84
N VAL A 107 17.09 -13.60 -4.83
CA VAL A 107 17.13 -13.00 -6.17
C VAL A 107 16.60 -11.57 -6.16
N GLY A 108 15.47 -11.31 -5.51
CA GLY A 108 14.94 -9.95 -5.34
C GLY A 108 15.96 -9.00 -4.73
N ALA A 109 16.66 -9.44 -3.69
CA ALA A 109 17.69 -8.65 -3.01
C ALA A 109 18.84 -8.23 -3.94
N THR A 110 19.18 -9.04 -4.94
CA THR A 110 20.22 -8.68 -5.94
C THR A 110 19.80 -7.53 -6.85
N TYR A 111 18.49 -7.24 -6.94
CA TYR A 111 17.91 -6.09 -7.63
C TYR A 111 17.64 -4.91 -6.68
N GLY A 112 18.03 -5.01 -5.40
CA GLY A 112 17.68 -4.00 -4.38
C GLY A 112 16.22 -4.04 -3.95
N VAL A 113 15.52 -5.17 -4.20
CA VAL A 113 14.11 -5.38 -3.82
C VAL A 113 14.04 -6.42 -2.72
N ILE A 114 13.77 -5.97 -1.50
CA ILE A 114 13.81 -6.78 -0.28
C ILE A 114 12.40 -7.13 0.16
N LYS A 115 12.20 -8.43 0.46
CA LYS A 115 10.91 -8.95 0.93
C LYS A 115 10.66 -8.61 2.39
N LEU A 116 9.52 -7.98 2.69
CA LEU A 116 9.00 -7.91 4.06
C LEU A 116 8.28 -9.22 4.41
N VAL A 117 8.91 -10.05 5.25
CA VAL A 117 8.46 -11.44 5.49
C VAL A 117 7.09 -11.50 6.18
N ASN A 118 6.78 -10.54 7.05
CA ASN A 118 5.54 -10.48 7.82
C ASN A 118 4.37 -9.86 7.04
N ASP A 119 4.62 -9.34 5.84
CA ASP A 119 3.61 -8.81 4.94
C ASP A 119 3.75 -9.49 3.56
N PRO A 120 2.94 -10.54 3.28
CA PRO A 120 3.15 -11.41 2.13
C PRO A 120 3.26 -10.75 0.76
N PRO A 121 2.48 -9.70 0.40
CA PRO A 121 2.65 -9.05 -0.89
C PRO A 121 3.79 -8.03 -0.92
N HIS A 122 4.24 -7.51 0.22
CA HIS A 122 5.10 -6.32 0.30
C HIS A 122 6.58 -6.57 -0.03
N TRP A 123 7.12 -5.75 -0.94
CA TRP A 123 8.53 -5.67 -1.31
C TRP A 123 8.96 -4.21 -1.34
N SER A 124 10.14 -3.89 -0.83
CA SER A 124 10.64 -2.51 -0.76
C SER A 124 12.15 -2.45 -0.95
N ASN A 125 12.70 -1.24 -1.01
CA ASN A 125 14.14 -1.04 -1.12
C ASN A 125 14.92 -1.35 0.15
N ASP A 126 14.25 -1.47 1.30
CA ASP A 126 14.89 -1.70 2.62
C ASP A 126 14.21 -2.81 3.46
N GLY A 127 13.17 -3.47 2.94
CA GLY A 127 12.46 -4.54 3.63
C GLY A 127 11.44 -4.08 4.67
N HIS A 128 11.02 -2.80 4.62
CA HIS A 128 10.06 -2.18 5.55
C HIS A 128 8.92 -1.48 4.83
#